data_f097c120d2a1c274a2cb042a70a95b63
#
_entry.id   f097c120d2a1c274a2cb042a70a95b63
#
_cell.length_a   1.000
_cell.length_b   1.000
_cell.length_c   1.000
_cell.angle_alpha   90.00
_cell.angle_beta   90.00
_cell.angle_gamma   90.00
#
_symmetry.space_group_name_H-M   'P 1'
#
loop_
_entity.id
_entity.type
_entity.pdbx_description
1 polymer ?
#
loop_
_entity_poly.entity_id
_entity_poly.type
_entity_poly.pdbx_seq_one_letter_code
_entity_poly.pdbx_strand_id
1 'polypeptide(L)'
;VTLRVAVVGSGPAGSSAAETLAKAGHKTYLLERNLKNSKPCGGAIPICMVDEFNLPTDIIDRRVRKMNMISPSNIDVPINLDKPGEFIGMVRREVFDSYLRNRAAEFGADLREVVVLGIKVGTPNILTVRNPKTGETYEIEADLIIGADGFHSKVAKAIDAGDVPYALAYQERIKLPPEKMKYYEERAEMYLGSDVSPDFYAWVFPKCDHVAAGTGTMFPNKDGLQGMQKALRARVGSKIEGGELIKVEAHPLPECPRPRRVVERCMLVGDAAGYVTKSSGEGIYFAAKSGRMAAELVVELADGGKIPTEAQLKEYIRRWDKSYGLTYKVLAILQNVFYKSDASREAFVEMCADYHVQKLTFDSYLYKTVVPANPLIQMKITAKTIGSLLRGNALAPTRR
;
A
#
# COMPACT_ATOMS: atom_id res chain seq x y z
N VAL A 1 20.16 -2.54 -26.58
CA VAL A 1 20.71 -3.80 -26.03
C VAL A 1 19.63 -4.52 -25.24
N THR A 2 19.50 -5.82 -25.49
CA THR A 2 18.61 -6.68 -24.64
C THR A 2 19.30 -6.97 -23.32
N LEU A 3 18.76 -6.45 -22.22
CA LEU A 3 19.26 -6.68 -20.87
C LEU A 3 18.62 -7.93 -20.26
N ARG A 4 19.38 -8.60 -19.37
CA ARG A 4 18.87 -9.63 -18.45
C ARG A 4 18.51 -8.94 -17.14
N VAL A 5 17.23 -8.90 -16.80
CA VAL A 5 16.76 -8.23 -15.56
C VAL A 5 16.10 -9.27 -14.65
N ALA A 6 16.59 -9.38 -13.41
CA ALA A 6 15.96 -10.19 -12.40
C ALA A 6 15.06 -9.31 -11.51
N VAL A 7 13.76 -9.56 -11.55
CA VAL A 7 12.76 -8.94 -10.70
C VAL A 7 12.45 -9.90 -9.55
N VAL A 8 12.81 -9.54 -8.33
CA VAL A 8 12.64 -10.39 -7.14
C VAL A 8 11.36 -10.01 -6.41
N GLY A 9 10.38 -10.89 -6.40
CA GLY A 9 9.03 -10.68 -5.88
C GLY A 9 8.02 -10.36 -6.97
N SER A 10 6.87 -11.06 -6.99
CA SER A 10 5.80 -10.91 -7.98
C SER A 10 4.52 -10.27 -7.44
N GLY A 11 4.63 -9.43 -6.41
CA GLY A 11 3.57 -8.53 -5.99
C GLY A 11 3.34 -7.40 -7.00
N PRO A 12 2.48 -6.41 -6.70
CA PRO A 12 2.14 -5.34 -7.64
C PRO A 12 3.36 -4.60 -8.21
N ALA A 13 4.40 -4.37 -7.40
CA ALA A 13 5.62 -3.72 -7.85
C ALA A 13 6.41 -4.54 -8.88
N GLY A 14 6.68 -5.80 -8.53
CA GLY A 14 7.48 -6.67 -9.40
C GLY A 14 6.75 -7.07 -10.67
N SER A 15 5.45 -7.35 -10.58
CA SER A 15 4.65 -7.68 -11.76
C SER A 15 4.57 -6.50 -12.74
N SER A 16 4.39 -5.26 -12.24
CA SER A 16 4.38 -4.07 -13.10
C SER A 16 5.74 -3.79 -13.73
N ALA A 17 6.83 -4.00 -12.98
CA ALA A 17 8.18 -3.87 -13.54
C ALA A 17 8.45 -4.92 -14.60
N ALA A 18 8.13 -6.18 -14.32
CA ALA A 18 8.37 -7.30 -15.23
C ALA A 18 7.55 -7.18 -16.52
N GLU A 19 6.28 -6.76 -16.42
CA GLU A 19 5.43 -6.47 -17.60
C GLU A 19 6.05 -5.40 -18.49
N THR A 20 6.50 -4.30 -17.91
CA THR A 20 7.11 -3.17 -18.65
C THR A 20 8.39 -3.59 -19.37
N LEU A 21 9.27 -4.32 -18.68
CA LEU A 21 10.53 -4.82 -19.25
C LEU A 21 10.31 -5.86 -20.34
N ALA A 22 9.39 -6.79 -20.13
CA ALA A 22 9.09 -7.84 -21.09
C ALA A 22 8.47 -7.27 -22.37
N LYS A 23 7.54 -6.32 -22.27
CA LYS A 23 6.97 -5.58 -23.41
C LYS A 23 8.05 -4.86 -24.24
N ALA A 24 9.09 -4.38 -23.60
CA ALA A 24 10.23 -3.74 -24.28
C ALA A 24 11.26 -4.74 -24.85
N GLY A 25 11.01 -6.06 -24.74
CA GLY A 25 11.87 -7.11 -25.31
C GLY A 25 13.11 -7.44 -24.48
N HIS A 26 13.15 -7.04 -23.20
CA HIS A 26 14.23 -7.44 -22.28
C HIS A 26 14.01 -8.85 -21.75
N LYS A 27 15.10 -9.60 -21.52
CA LYS A 27 15.04 -10.91 -20.87
C LYS A 27 14.74 -10.73 -19.39
N THR A 28 13.48 -10.91 -19.00
CA THR A 28 12.98 -10.59 -17.68
C THR A 28 12.66 -11.85 -16.89
N TYR A 29 13.38 -12.10 -15.80
CA TYR A 29 13.07 -13.13 -14.81
C TYR A 29 12.18 -12.54 -13.74
N LEU A 30 10.97 -13.06 -13.54
CA LEU A 30 10.06 -12.68 -12.46
C LEU A 30 10.09 -13.80 -11.40
N LEU A 31 10.77 -13.56 -10.28
CA LEU A 31 11.08 -14.56 -9.27
C LEU A 31 10.14 -14.46 -8.08
N GLU A 32 9.39 -15.50 -7.78
CA GLU A 32 8.45 -15.54 -6.65
C GLU A 32 8.66 -16.78 -5.80
N ARG A 33 8.71 -16.62 -4.49
CA ARG A 33 8.95 -17.74 -3.56
C ARG A 33 7.75 -18.68 -3.41
N ASN A 34 6.53 -18.17 -3.63
CA ASN A 34 5.30 -18.93 -3.50
C ASN A 34 4.17 -18.27 -4.29
N LEU A 35 3.82 -18.85 -5.42
CA LEU A 35 2.78 -18.36 -6.31
C LEU A 35 1.34 -18.46 -5.73
N LYS A 36 1.14 -19.26 -4.69
CA LYS A 36 -0.16 -19.43 -4.03
C LYS A 36 -0.38 -18.46 -2.86
N ASN A 37 0.70 -17.85 -2.36
CA ASN A 37 0.62 -16.96 -1.22
C ASN A 37 0.32 -15.51 -1.67
N SER A 38 -0.37 -14.78 -0.82
CA SER A 38 -0.61 -13.35 -0.99
C SER A 38 -0.23 -12.59 0.27
N LYS A 39 0.19 -11.34 0.08
CA LYS A 39 0.48 -10.45 1.20
C LYS A 39 -0.81 -10.08 1.92
N PRO A 40 -0.87 -10.17 3.28
CA PRO A 40 -1.97 -9.63 4.07
C PRO A 40 -2.20 -8.14 3.76
N CYS A 41 -3.45 -7.76 3.48
CA CYS A 41 -3.75 -6.39 3.08
C CYS A 41 -5.26 -6.11 3.15
N GLY A 42 -5.63 -4.89 3.52
CA GLY A 42 -7.00 -4.40 3.40
C GLY A 42 -7.52 -4.38 1.95
N GLY A 43 -6.62 -4.31 0.96
CA GLY A 43 -6.93 -4.49 -0.46
C GLY A 43 -7.73 -3.35 -1.08
N ALA A 44 -7.61 -2.13 -0.58
CA ALA A 44 -8.20 -0.95 -1.19
C ALA A 44 -7.28 -0.39 -2.30
N ILE A 45 -7.84 -0.13 -3.47
CA ILE A 45 -7.16 0.48 -4.62
C ILE A 45 -7.93 1.70 -5.12
N PRO A 46 -7.24 2.79 -5.51
CA PRO A 46 -7.90 3.97 -6.06
C PRO A 46 -8.34 3.76 -7.51
N ILE A 47 -9.35 4.51 -7.93
CA ILE A 47 -9.87 4.43 -9.32
C ILE A 47 -8.78 4.70 -10.36
N CYS A 48 -7.88 5.66 -10.10
CA CYS A 48 -6.80 5.95 -11.04
C CYS A 48 -5.88 4.75 -11.31
N MET A 49 -5.77 3.81 -10.36
CA MET A 49 -5.02 2.58 -10.59
C MET A 49 -5.70 1.67 -11.60
N VAL A 50 -7.03 1.62 -11.58
CA VAL A 50 -7.81 0.82 -12.53
C VAL A 50 -7.56 1.31 -13.95
N ASP A 51 -7.63 2.62 -14.15
CA ASP A 51 -7.44 3.24 -15.46
C ASP A 51 -5.97 3.17 -15.90
N GLU A 52 -5.06 3.61 -15.04
CA GLU A 52 -3.62 3.70 -15.37
C GLU A 52 -2.99 2.34 -15.68
N PHE A 53 -3.43 1.29 -15.00
CA PHE A 53 -2.89 -0.07 -15.19
C PHE A 53 -3.79 -0.96 -16.04
N ASN A 54 -4.84 -0.42 -16.67
CA ASN A 54 -5.81 -1.16 -17.49
C ASN A 54 -6.28 -2.44 -16.77
N LEU A 55 -6.75 -2.27 -15.54
CA LEU A 55 -7.20 -3.39 -14.73
C LEU A 55 -8.62 -3.80 -15.13
N PRO A 56 -8.90 -5.10 -15.35
CA PRO A 56 -10.25 -5.55 -15.60
C PRO A 56 -11.10 -5.42 -14.34
N THR A 57 -12.37 -5.15 -14.52
CA THR A 57 -13.26 -4.87 -13.40
C THR A 57 -13.74 -6.11 -12.65
N ASP A 58 -13.56 -7.28 -13.20
CA ASP A 58 -13.93 -8.59 -12.62
C ASP A 58 -12.96 -9.05 -11.50
N ILE A 59 -11.75 -8.47 -11.42
CA ILE A 59 -10.85 -8.69 -10.29
C ILE A 59 -11.17 -7.80 -9.07
N ILE A 60 -12.17 -6.93 -9.18
CA ILE A 60 -12.61 -6.04 -8.11
C ILE A 60 -13.81 -6.66 -7.41
N ASP A 61 -13.62 -7.11 -6.17
CA ASP A 61 -14.67 -7.77 -5.40
C ASP A 61 -15.82 -6.82 -5.03
N ARG A 62 -15.49 -5.57 -4.67
CA ARG A 62 -16.47 -4.53 -4.30
C ARG A 62 -16.03 -3.15 -4.81
N ARG A 63 -17.02 -2.34 -5.20
CA ARG A 63 -16.84 -0.94 -5.57
C ARG A 63 -17.41 -0.07 -4.46
N VAL A 64 -16.55 0.34 -3.53
CA VAL A 64 -16.95 1.14 -2.38
C VAL A 64 -17.18 2.58 -2.83
N ARG A 65 -18.39 3.08 -2.60
CA ARG A 65 -18.79 4.47 -2.84
C ARG A 65 -19.15 5.22 -1.56
N LYS A 66 -19.24 4.51 -0.44
CA LYS A 66 -19.58 5.05 0.88
C LYS A 66 -18.47 4.69 1.85
N MET A 67 -17.79 5.68 2.39
CA MET A 67 -16.81 5.52 3.45
C MET A 67 -17.35 6.13 4.73
N ASN A 68 -17.50 5.33 5.78
CA ASN A 68 -17.87 5.84 7.09
C ASN A 68 -16.61 6.06 7.92
N MET A 69 -16.43 7.26 8.44
CA MET A 69 -15.38 7.59 9.40
C MET A 69 -15.97 7.66 10.79
N ILE A 70 -15.51 6.79 11.68
CA ILE A 70 -16.04 6.66 13.03
C ILE A 70 -15.02 7.22 14.03
N SER A 71 -15.45 8.25 14.77
CA SER A 71 -14.63 8.96 15.74
C SER A 71 -14.38 8.15 17.02
N PRO A 72 -13.44 8.59 17.89
CA PRO A 72 -13.25 7.96 19.21
C PRO A 72 -14.52 7.89 20.07
N SER A 73 -15.41 8.88 19.96
CA SER A 73 -16.71 8.88 20.64
C SER A 73 -17.82 8.13 19.89
N ASN A 74 -17.47 7.41 18.80
CA ASN A 74 -18.40 6.68 17.91
C ASN A 74 -19.37 7.59 17.12
N ILE A 75 -19.01 8.84 16.88
CA ILE A 75 -19.72 9.66 15.90
C ILE A 75 -19.38 9.10 14.51
N ASP A 76 -20.41 8.80 13.74
CA ASP A 76 -20.30 8.27 12.37
C ASP A 76 -20.47 9.41 11.36
N VAL A 77 -19.45 9.68 10.58
CA VAL A 77 -19.45 10.66 9.49
C VAL A 77 -19.41 9.92 8.16
N PRO A 78 -20.56 9.83 7.45
CA PRO A 78 -20.61 9.23 6.15
C PRO A 78 -19.99 10.15 5.08
N ILE A 79 -19.17 9.57 4.22
CA ILE A 79 -18.58 10.22 3.07
C ILE A 79 -19.02 9.46 1.82
N ASN A 80 -19.64 10.18 0.88
CA ASN A 80 -20.13 9.59 -0.36
C ASN A 80 -19.27 10.07 -1.54
N LEU A 81 -18.98 9.16 -2.46
CA LEU A 81 -18.39 9.49 -3.76
C LEU A 81 -19.53 9.80 -4.72
N ASP A 82 -19.73 11.09 -5.00
CA ASP A 82 -20.92 11.57 -5.72
C ASP A 82 -20.77 11.54 -7.23
N LYS A 83 -19.54 11.54 -7.75
CA LYS A 83 -19.35 11.56 -9.20
C LYS A 83 -19.63 10.16 -9.81
N PRO A 84 -20.35 10.13 -10.94
CA PRO A 84 -20.58 8.88 -11.64
C PRO A 84 -19.27 8.16 -11.98
N GLY A 85 -19.21 6.87 -11.68
CA GLY A 85 -18.03 6.03 -11.97
C GLY A 85 -16.94 6.05 -10.92
N GLU A 86 -16.95 7.00 -9.96
CA GLU A 86 -15.97 7.00 -8.85
C GLU A 86 -16.25 5.89 -7.85
N PHE A 87 -15.19 5.18 -7.48
CA PHE A 87 -15.21 4.17 -6.41
C PHE A 87 -13.81 3.89 -5.88
N ILE A 88 -13.73 3.31 -4.70
CA ILE A 88 -12.55 2.64 -4.18
C ILE A 88 -12.72 1.15 -4.48
N GLY A 89 -11.81 0.57 -5.26
CA GLY A 89 -11.85 -0.86 -5.56
C GLY A 89 -11.38 -1.67 -4.35
N MET A 90 -12.14 -2.69 -3.96
CA MET A 90 -11.73 -3.65 -2.94
C MET A 90 -11.34 -4.95 -3.62
N VAL A 91 -10.10 -5.38 -3.45
CA VAL A 91 -9.56 -6.57 -4.12
C VAL A 91 -9.03 -7.58 -3.11
N ARG A 92 -9.18 -8.86 -3.43
CA ARG A 92 -8.42 -9.93 -2.76
C ARG A 92 -7.05 -10.04 -3.39
N ARG A 93 -6.00 -9.96 -2.57
CA ARG A 93 -4.62 -9.98 -3.04
C ARG A 93 -4.24 -11.26 -3.77
N GLU A 94 -4.82 -12.39 -3.39
CA GLU A 94 -4.64 -13.67 -4.07
C GLU A 94 -5.12 -13.63 -5.53
N VAL A 95 -6.21 -12.93 -5.82
CA VAL A 95 -6.75 -12.73 -7.18
C VAL A 95 -5.95 -11.65 -7.91
N PHE A 96 -5.80 -10.50 -7.27
CA PHE A 96 -5.16 -9.32 -7.84
C PHE A 96 -3.69 -9.56 -8.21
N ASP A 97 -2.90 -10.10 -7.27
CA ASP A 97 -1.48 -10.36 -7.51
C ASP A 97 -1.29 -11.46 -8.56
N SER A 98 -2.17 -12.48 -8.57
CA SER A 98 -2.14 -13.55 -9.59
C SER A 98 -2.42 -12.99 -10.98
N TYR A 99 -3.41 -12.12 -11.11
CA TYR A 99 -3.71 -11.45 -12.37
C TYR A 99 -2.50 -10.67 -12.90
N LEU A 100 -1.88 -9.83 -12.07
CA LEU A 100 -0.75 -9.00 -12.49
C LEU A 100 0.47 -9.82 -12.92
N ARG A 101 0.82 -10.88 -12.16
CA ARG A 101 1.98 -11.71 -12.51
C ARG A 101 1.74 -12.57 -13.74
N ASN A 102 0.52 -13.10 -13.93
CA ASN A 102 0.17 -13.87 -15.12
C ASN A 102 0.20 -12.98 -16.36
N ARG A 103 -0.33 -11.76 -16.26
CA ARG A 103 -0.25 -10.78 -17.33
C ARG A 103 1.20 -10.42 -17.69
N ALA A 104 2.07 -10.26 -16.71
CA ALA A 104 3.50 -10.06 -16.98
C ALA A 104 4.12 -11.26 -17.71
N ALA A 105 3.74 -12.49 -17.36
CA ALA A 105 4.19 -13.69 -18.05
C ALA A 105 3.65 -13.79 -19.49
N GLU A 106 2.40 -13.40 -19.74
CA GLU A 106 1.79 -13.34 -21.08
C GLU A 106 2.55 -12.37 -22.00
N PHE A 107 3.10 -11.27 -21.44
CA PHE A 107 3.97 -10.36 -22.18
C PHE A 107 5.42 -10.82 -22.31
N GLY A 108 5.77 -12.03 -21.82
CA GLY A 108 7.07 -12.66 -22.04
C GLY A 108 8.01 -12.63 -20.83
N ALA A 109 7.55 -12.21 -19.64
CA ALA A 109 8.34 -12.38 -18.42
C ALA A 109 8.43 -13.86 -18.03
N ASP A 110 9.65 -14.33 -17.73
CA ASP A 110 9.94 -15.69 -17.29
C ASP A 110 9.59 -15.82 -15.79
N LEU A 111 8.32 -16.16 -15.51
CA LEU A 111 7.79 -16.33 -14.16
C LEU A 111 8.29 -17.66 -13.56
N ARG A 112 9.08 -17.58 -12.49
CA ARG A 112 9.63 -18.74 -11.80
C ARG A 112 9.23 -18.78 -10.33
N GLU A 113 8.72 -19.95 -9.90
CA GLU A 113 8.53 -20.22 -8.48
C GLU A 113 9.84 -20.67 -7.87
N VAL A 114 10.59 -19.74 -7.26
CA VAL A 114 11.91 -19.98 -6.68
C VAL A 114 12.12 -19.13 -5.43
N VAL A 115 12.86 -19.70 -4.47
CA VAL A 115 13.32 -18.98 -3.27
C VAL A 115 14.71 -18.41 -3.55
N VAL A 116 14.87 -17.10 -3.58
CA VAL A 116 16.18 -16.44 -3.64
C VAL A 116 16.88 -16.69 -2.31
N LEU A 117 18.00 -17.41 -2.34
CA LEU A 117 18.80 -17.72 -1.16
C LEU A 117 19.87 -16.68 -0.89
N GLY A 118 20.56 -16.22 -1.95
CA GLY A 118 21.66 -15.25 -1.87
C GLY A 118 21.69 -14.37 -3.11
N ILE A 119 22.31 -13.21 -2.97
CA ILE A 119 22.52 -12.24 -4.04
C ILE A 119 23.96 -11.72 -3.91
N LYS A 120 24.72 -11.88 -4.98
CA LYS A 120 26.05 -11.29 -5.14
C LYS A 120 25.95 -10.17 -6.16
N VAL A 121 26.05 -8.94 -5.69
CA VAL A 121 26.04 -7.76 -6.55
C VAL A 121 27.37 -7.65 -7.29
N GLY A 122 27.31 -7.37 -8.58
CA GLY A 122 28.52 -7.30 -9.42
C GLY A 122 28.20 -7.20 -10.91
N THR A 123 29.15 -7.61 -11.73
CA THR A 123 29.08 -7.58 -13.20
C THR A 123 29.42 -8.96 -13.75
N PRO A 124 28.43 -9.81 -14.06
CA PRO A 124 26.98 -9.66 -13.79
C PRO A 124 26.62 -9.82 -12.31
N ASN A 125 25.37 -9.47 -11.94
CA ASN A 125 24.82 -9.87 -10.65
C ASN A 125 24.49 -11.36 -10.68
N ILE A 126 24.70 -12.07 -9.56
CA ILE A 126 24.40 -13.49 -9.42
C ILE A 126 23.37 -13.70 -8.33
N LEU A 127 22.25 -14.34 -8.68
CA LEU A 127 21.22 -14.73 -7.73
C LEU A 127 21.28 -16.26 -7.55
N THR A 128 21.58 -16.72 -6.35
CA THR A 128 21.44 -18.14 -6.00
C THR A 128 19.99 -18.41 -5.62
N VAL A 129 19.33 -19.29 -6.34
CA VAL A 129 17.91 -19.61 -6.18
C VAL A 129 17.71 -21.10 -5.93
N ARG A 130 16.63 -21.44 -5.21
CA ARG A 130 16.20 -22.82 -4.98
C ARG A 130 14.78 -23.02 -5.47
N ASN A 131 14.56 -24.04 -6.27
CA ASN A 131 13.23 -24.51 -6.64
C ASN A 131 12.56 -25.14 -5.41
N PRO A 132 11.42 -24.64 -4.91
CA PRO A 132 10.78 -25.19 -3.71
C PRO A 132 10.17 -26.59 -3.92
N LYS A 133 9.93 -27.01 -5.16
CA LYS A 133 9.32 -28.31 -5.49
C LYS A 133 10.36 -29.41 -5.64
N THR A 134 11.47 -29.11 -6.29
CA THR A 134 12.55 -30.11 -6.55
C THR A 134 13.67 -30.05 -5.52
N GLY A 135 13.82 -28.95 -4.80
CA GLY A 135 14.94 -28.66 -3.91
C GLY A 135 16.22 -28.25 -4.64
N GLU A 136 16.23 -28.29 -5.98
CA GLU A 136 17.38 -27.95 -6.80
C GLU A 136 17.79 -26.49 -6.58
N THR A 137 19.10 -26.27 -6.42
CA THR A 137 19.71 -24.96 -6.30
C THR A 137 20.54 -24.66 -7.54
N TYR A 138 20.35 -23.46 -8.12
CA TYR A 138 21.09 -23.00 -9.28
C TYR A 138 21.29 -21.48 -9.25
N GLU A 139 22.07 -20.95 -10.17
CA GLU A 139 22.35 -19.53 -10.28
C GLU A 139 21.62 -18.89 -11.47
N ILE A 140 21.21 -17.66 -11.29
CA ILE A 140 20.66 -16.79 -12.34
C ILE A 140 21.57 -15.57 -12.45
N GLU A 141 22.12 -15.39 -13.64
CA GLU A 141 22.86 -14.18 -13.97
C GLU A 141 21.91 -13.06 -14.45
N ALA A 142 22.11 -11.85 -13.96
CA ALA A 142 21.36 -10.68 -14.37
C ALA A 142 22.26 -9.43 -14.50
N ASP A 143 21.96 -8.61 -15.50
CA ASP A 143 22.65 -7.34 -15.70
C ASP A 143 22.14 -6.30 -14.69
N LEU A 144 20.86 -6.39 -14.33
CA LEU A 144 20.17 -5.53 -13.36
C LEU A 144 19.29 -6.37 -12.43
N ILE A 145 19.09 -5.88 -11.17
CA ILE A 145 18.14 -6.46 -10.22
C ILE A 145 17.13 -5.38 -9.84
N ILE A 146 15.83 -5.74 -9.89
CA ILE A 146 14.75 -4.95 -9.29
C ILE A 146 14.24 -5.71 -8.06
N GLY A 147 14.49 -5.17 -6.86
CA GLY A 147 14.02 -5.71 -5.60
C GLY A 147 12.59 -5.27 -5.31
N ALA A 148 11.65 -6.19 -5.47
CA ALA A 148 10.21 -6.04 -5.25
C ALA A 148 9.68 -7.04 -4.20
N ASP A 149 10.56 -7.55 -3.36
CA ASP A 149 10.38 -8.66 -2.43
C ASP A 149 9.85 -8.24 -1.04
N GLY A 150 9.22 -7.08 -0.99
CA GLY A 150 8.46 -6.61 0.16
C GLY A 150 9.32 -6.08 1.30
N PHE A 151 8.71 -5.89 2.46
CA PHE A 151 9.36 -5.25 3.62
C PHE A 151 10.65 -5.97 4.05
N HIS A 152 10.63 -7.29 4.10
CA HIS A 152 11.80 -8.12 4.50
C HIS A 152 12.79 -8.38 3.35
N SER A 153 12.88 -7.44 2.41
CA SER A 153 13.65 -7.56 1.17
C SER A 153 15.06 -8.13 1.36
N LYS A 154 15.35 -9.21 0.65
CA LYS A 154 16.71 -9.76 0.54
C LYS A 154 17.58 -8.89 -0.36
N VAL A 155 16.97 -8.27 -1.40
CA VAL A 155 17.70 -7.33 -2.26
C VAL A 155 18.15 -6.13 -1.45
N ALA A 156 17.26 -5.55 -0.62
CA ALA A 156 17.62 -4.42 0.26
C ALA A 156 18.76 -4.77 1.22
N LYS A 157 18.76 -5.98 1.78
CA LYS A 157 19.87 -6.47 2.62
C LYS A 157 21.16 -6.64 1.82
N ALA A 158 21.11 -7.20 0.62
CA ALA A 158 22.28 -7.44 -0.22
C ALA A 158 22.99 -6.15 -0.64
N ILE A 159 22.25 -5.04 -0.78
CA ILE A 159 22.81 -3.73 -1.13
C ILE A 159 23.00 -2.81 0.08
N ASP A 160 22.81 -3.31 1.28
CA ASP A 160 22.84 -2.54 2.52
C ASP A 160 22.02 -1.23 2.41
N ALA A 161 20.73 -1.38 2.05
CA ALA A 161 19.83 -0.26 1.76
C ALA A 161 19.46 0.58 3.00
N GLY A 162 19.85 0.15 4.18
CA GLY A 162 19.45 0.71 5.47
C GLY A 162 18.11 0.18 5.97
N ASP A 163 17.91 0.30 7.28
CA ASP A 163 16.65 -0.09 7.92
C ASP A 163 15.62 1.04 7.87
N VAL A 164 14.36 0.67 8.01
CA VAL A 164 13.24 1.61 8.11
C VAL A 164 12.35 1.23 9.30
N PRO A 165 11.83 2.23 10.04
CA PRO A 165 10.79 1.99 11.02
C PRO A 165 9.53 1.45 10.32
N TYR A 166 8.72 0.72 11.06
CA TYR A 166 7.52 0.10 10.51
C TYR A 166 6.37 0.05 11.51
N ALA A 167 5.17 0.13 10.99
CA ALA A 167 3.96 -0.19 11.71
C ALA A 167 3.62 -1.67 11.52
N LEU A 168 2.97 -2.28 12.51
CA LEU A 168 2.39 -3.61 12.40
C LEU A 168 0.90 -3.49 12.07
N ALA A 169 0.51 -4.05 10.94
CA ALA A 169 -0.89 -4.26 10.58
C ALA A 169 -1.33 -5.66 11.01
N TYR A 170 -2.49 -5.74 11.63
CA TYR A 170 -3.15 -6.97 12.05
C TYR A 170 -4.58 -6.97 11.59
N GLN A 171 -5.04 -8.04 10.95
CA GLN A 171 -6.42 -8.13 10.48
C GLN A 171 -6.99 -9.53 10.59
N GLU A 172 -8.30 -9.58 10.67
CA GLU A 172 -9.12 -10.77 10.58
C GLU A 172 -9.94 -10.74 9.31
N ARG A 173 -9.98 -11.84 8.57
CA ARG A 173 -10.98 -12.07 7.52
C ARG A 173 -12.19 -12.74 8.15
N ILE A 174 -13.34 -12.09 8.09
CA ILE A 174 -14.58 -12.53 8.74
C ILE A 174 -15.64 -12.71 7.65
N LYS A 175 -16.02 -13.96 7.41
CA LYS A 175 -17.13 -14.28 6.51
C LYS A 175 -18.44 -13.89 7.17
N LEU A 176 -19.23 -13.09 6.49
CA LEU A 176 -20.49 -12.59 7.04
C LEU A 176 -21.69 -13.29 6.42
N PRO A 177 -22.80 -13.42 7.17
CA PRO A 177 -24.08 -13.80 6.61
C PRO A 177 -24.49 -12.84 5.47
N PRO A 178 -25.21 -13.34 4.42
CA PRO A 178 -25.56 -12.52 3.26
C PRO A 178 -26.32 -11.23 3.59
N GLU A 179 -27.21 -11.25 4.59
CA GLU A 179 -27.95 -10.08 5.04
C GLU A 179 -27.06 -9.00 5.64
N LYS A 180 -25.94 -9.37 6.29
CA LYS A 180 -24.94 -8.42 6.82
C LYS A 180 -24.00 -7.92 5.74
N MET A 181 -23.67 -8.77 4.74
CA MET A 181 -22.90 -8.34 3.59
C MET A 181 -23.60 -7.25 2.76
N LYS A 182 -24.94 -7.17 2.75
CA LYS A 182 -25.70 -6.08 2.11
C LYS A 182 -25.33 -4.70 2.67
N TYR A 183 -25.04 -4.60 3.97
CA TYR A 183 -24.56 -3.34 4.59
C TYR A 183 -23.23 -2.89 4.00
N TYR A 184 -22.36 -3.85 3.66
CA TYR A 184 -21.02 -3.63 3.13
C TYR A 184 -20.94 -3.69 1.59
N GLU A 185 -22.04 -3.75 0.87
CA GLU A 185 -22.05 -3.90 -0.59
C GLU A 185 -21.26 -2.78 -1.29
N GLU A 186 -21.50 -1.52 -0.89
CA GLU A 186 -20.78 -0.33 -1.40
C GLU A 186 -20.11 0.47 -0.27
N ARG A 187 -19.96 -0.10 0.92
CA ARG A 187 -19.52 0.62 2.12
C ARG A 187 -18.27 0.01 2.71
N ALA A 188 -17.36 0.88 3.12
CA ALA A 188 -16.23 0.57 3.99
C ALA A 188 -16.23 1.48 5.21
N GLU A 189 -15.54 1.08 6.27
CA GLU A 189 -15.49 1.82 7.52
C GLU A 189 -14.05 2.02 7.98
N MET A 190 -13.77 3.21 8.52
CA MET A 190 -12.53 3.56 9.21
C MET A 190 -12.86 3.98 10.64
N TYR A 191 -12.21 3.37 11.60
CA TYR A 191 -12.36 3.63 13.02
C TYR A 191 -11.13 4.34 13.55
N LEU A 192 -11.32 5.49 14.19
CA LEU A 192 -10.27 6.22 14.87
C LEU A 192 -10.48 6.14 16.38
N GLY A 193 -9.38 6.05 17.13
CA GLY A 193 -9.40 5.97 18.58
C GLY A 193 -8.18 5.25 19.12
N SER A 194 -7.67 5.68 20.27
CA SER A 194 -6.51 5.04 20.92
C SER A 194 -6.77 3.60 21.37
N ASP A 195 -8.03 3.21 21.50
CA ASP A 195 -8.49 1.86 21.78
C ASP A 195 -8.25 0.91 20.61
N VAL A 196 -8.45 1.38 19.37
CA VAL A 196 -8.29 0.58 18.15
C VAL A 196 -6.96 0.83 17.44
N SER A 197 -6.40 2.04 17.54
CA SER A 197 -5.05 2.37 17.06
C SER A 197 -4.57 3.68 17.69
N PRO A 198 -3.44 3.70 18.39
CA PRO A 198 -2.93 4.92 19.03
C PRO A 198 -2.28 5.92 18.04
N ASP A 199 -1.89 5.50 16.86
CA ASP A 199 -1.11 6.31 15.90
C ASP A 199 -1.48 6.11 14.44
N PHE A 200 -2.54 5.33 14.19
CA PHE A 200 -3.06 5.05 12.85
C PHE A 200 -4.60 4.95 12.90
N TYR A 201 -5.21 4.00 12.18
CA TYR A 201 -6.65 3.72 12.22
C TYR A 201 -6.92 2.22 12.16
N ALA A 202 -8.15 1.84 12.47
CA ALA A 202 -8.66 0.51 12.20
C ALA A 202 -9.68 0.56 11.06
N TRP A 203 -9.89 -0.56 10.38
CA TRP A 203 -10.70 -0.64 9.17
C TRP A 203 -11.63 -1.84 9.15
N VAL A 204 -12.75 -1.71 8.40
CA VAL A 204 -13.59 -2.82 7.95
C VAL A 204 -13.81 -2.66 6.45
N PHE A 205 -13.09 -3.47 5.67
CA PHE A 205 -13.08 -3.38 4.21
C PHE A 205 -13.71 -4.62 3.59
N PRO A 206 -14.79 -4.47 2.80
CA PRO A 206 -15.52 -5.58 2.23
C PRO A 206 -14.77 -6.27 1.09
N LYS A 207 -15.05 -7.55 0.95
CA LYS A 207 -14.68 -8.39 -0.20
C LYS A 207 -15.95 -9.05 -0.77
N CYS A 208 -15.79 -10.12 -1.55
CA CYS A 208 -16.94 -10.83 -2.14
C CYS A 208 -17.96 -11.31 -1.09
N ASP A 209 -17.52 -12.08 -0.08
CA ASP A 209 -18.37 -12.74 0.93
C ASP A 209 -17.91 -12.53 2.37
N HIS A 210 -16.89 -11.71 2.57
CA HIS A 210 -16.29 -11.45 3.86
C HIS A 210 -15.81 -9.99 3.98
N VAL A 211 -15.47 -9.59 5.18
CA VAL A 211 -14.79 -8.33 5.45
C VAL A 211 -13.37 -8.60 5.98
N ALA A 212 -12.45 -7.73 5.62
CA ALA A 212 -11.16 -7.62 6.28
C ALA A 212 -11.28 -6.55 7.37
N ALA A 213 -11.37 -6.97 8.63
CA ALA A 213 -11.42 -6.09 9.78
C ALA A 213 -10.05 -6.08 10.46
N GLY A 214 -9.41 -4.93 10.56
CA GLY A 214 -8.04 -4.86 11.06
C GLY A 214 -7.66 -3.53 11.65
N THR A 215 -6.47 -3.50 12.24
CA THR A 215 -5.82 -2.34 12.82
C THR A 215 -4.34 -2.28 12.44
N GLY A 216 -3.75 -1.12 12.55
CA GLY A 216 -2.31 -0.92 12.34
C GLY A 216 -1.75 0.05 13.37
N THR A 217 -0.50 -0.14 13.79
CA THR A 217 0.19 0.76 14.71
C THR A 217 1.70 0.54 14.72
N MET A 218 2.47 1.61 14.97
CA MET A 218 3.89 1.53 15.34
C MET A 218 4.06 1.21 16.84
N PHE A 219 3.09 1.63 17.66
CA PHE A 219 3.18 1.59 19.12
C PHE A 219 1.94 0.91 19.69
N PRO A 220 1.90 -0.44 19.74
CA PRO A 220 0.78 -1.15 20.34
C PRO A 220 0.49 -0.60 21.75
N ASN A 221 -0.79 -0.43 22.06
CA ASN A 221 -1.20 -0.08 23.43
C ASN A 221 -0.91 -1.25 24.39
N LYS A 222 -1.20 -1.08 25.69
CA LYS A 222 -0.95 -2.09 26.74
C LYS A 222 -1.56 -3.46 26.46
N ASP A 223 -2.66 -3.48 25.69
CA ASP A 223 -3.42 -4.70 25.37
C ASP A 223 -2.90 -5.36 24.07
N GLY A 224 -1.94 -4.73 23.40
CA GLY A 224 -1.31 -5.21 22.16
C GLY A 224 -2.26 -5.22 20.95
N LEU A 225 -1.78 -5.76 19.84
CA LEU A 225 -2.56 -5.82 18.58
C LEU A 225 -3.87 -6.62 18.74
N GLN A 226 -3.85 -7.71 19.51
CA GLN A 226 -5.04 -8.52 19.74
C GLN A 226 -6.09 -7.78 20.58
N GLY A 227 -5.68 -7.02 21.59
CA GLY A 227 -6.56 -6.17 22.38
C GLY A 227 -7.20 -5.07 21.54
N MET A 228 -6.42 -4.41 20.69
CA MET A 228 -6.91 -3.42 19.73
C MET A 228 -7.91 -4.01 18.73
N GLN A 229 -7.63 -5.22 18.22
CA GLN A 229 -8.56 -5.94 17.34
C GLN A 229 -9.88 -6.30 18.07
N LYS A 230 -9.80 -6.71 19.34
CA LYS A 230 -10.98 -6.95 20.16
C LYS A 230 -11.80 -5.67 20.37
N ALA A 231 -11.13 -4.53 20.62
CA ALA A 231 -11.79 -3.23 20.72
C ALA A 231 -12.48 -2.84 19.40
N LEU A 232 -11.82 -3.04 18.26
CA LEU A 232 -12.44 -2.84 16.95
C LEU A 232 -13.71 -3.69 16.79
N ARG A 233 -13.64 -4.99 17.08
CA ARG A 233 -14.82 -5.88 16.99
C ARG A 233 -15.96 -5.40 17.88
N ALA A 234 -15.66 -4.94 19.08
CA ALA A 234 -16.67 -4.40 19.98
C ALA A 234 -17.34 -3.13 19.42
N ARG A 235 -16.56 -2.24 18.81
CA ARG A 235 -17.09 -1.01 18.18
C ARG A 235 -17.89 -1.29 16.90
N VAL A 236 -17.46 -2.24 16.09
CA VAL A 236 -18.22 -2.69 14.90
C VAL A 236 -19.54 -3.34 15.30
N GLY A 237 -19.53 -4.09 16.40
CA GLY A 237 -20.71 -4.63 17.08
C GLY A 237 -21.55 -5.56 16.19
N SER A 238 -22.86 -5.33 16.20
CA SER A 238 -23.83 -6.19 15.50
C SER A 238 -23.63 -6.31 14.00
N LYS A 239 -22.87 -5.42 13.37
CA LYS A 239 -22.60 -5.45 11.93
C LYS A 239 -21.80 -6.71 11.50
N ILE A 240 -20.96 -7.25 12.40
CA ILE A 240 -20.16 -8.46 12.14
C ILE A 240 -20.50 -9.63 13.06
N GLU A 241 -21.50 -9.48 13.90
CA GLU A 241 -21.98 -10.54 14.77
C GLU A 241 -22.47 -11.75 13.97
N GLY A 242 -22.17 -12.97 14.42
CA GLY A 242 -22.45 -14.21 13.69
C GLY A 242 -21.51 -14.47 12.51
N GLY A 243 -20.53 -13.62 12.28
CA GLY A 243 -19.50 -13.84 11.27
C GLY A 243 -18.51 -14.93 11.67
N GLU A 244 -18.12 -15.74 10.70
CA GLU A 244 -17.12 -16.80 10.84
C GLU A 244 -15.71 -16.26 10.59
N LEU A 245 -14.78 -16.51 11.53
CA LEU A 245 -13.37 -16.15 11.36
C LEU A 245 -12.70 -17.11 10.37
N ILE A 246 -12.36 -16.60 9.18
CA ILE A 246 -11.67 -17.37 8.14
C ILE A 246 -10.17 -17.44 8.42
N LYS A 247 -9.55 -16.30 8.74
CA LYS A 247 -8.10 -16.16 8.84
C LYS A 247 -7.69 -14.95 9.65
N VAL A 248 -6.59 -15.10 10.40
CA VAL A 248 -5.88 -14.01 11.06
C VAL A 248 -4.56 -13.75 10.31
N GLU A 249 -4.26 -12.50 10.08
CA GLU A 249 -3.11 -12.08 9.28
C GLU A 249 -2.41 -10.88 9.94
N ALA A 250 -1.08 -10.85 9.82
CA ALA A 250 -0.29 -9.68 10.24
C ALA A 250 0.83 -9.40 9.24
N HIS A 251 1.18 -8.12 9.08
CA HIS A 251 2.25 -7.71 8.17
C HIS A 251 2.86 -6.38 8.60
N PRO A 252 4.21 -6.23 8.52
CA PRO A 252 4.86 -4.95 8.73
C PRO A 252 4.65 -4.01 7.53
N LEU A 253 4.41 -2.74 7.81
CA LEU A 253 4.27 -1.65 6.84
C LEU A 253 5.42 -0.67 7.05
N PRO A 254 6.28 -0.42 6.05
CA PRO A 254 7.35 0.57 6.19
C PRO A 254 6.77 1.97 6.36
N GLU A 255 7.40 2.78 7.22
CA GLU A 255 6.95 4.12 7.58
C GLU A 255 7.61 5.24 6.77
N CYS A 256 8.66 4.93 6.03
CA CYS A 256 9.36 5.88 5.16
C CYS A 256 10.19 5.18 4.09
N PRO A 257 10.56 5.88 3.02
CA PRO A 257 11.47 5.37 2.01
C PRO A 257 12.84 5.03 2.61
N ARG A 258 13.44 3.93 2.14
CA ARG A 258 14.80 3.55 2.54
C ARG A 258 15.83 4.60 2.10
N PRO A 259 16.91 4.79 2.86
CA PRO A 259 17.97 5.73 2.52
C PRO A 259 18.62 5.43 1.16
N ARG A 260 18.93 4.16 0.91
CA ARG A 260 19.58 3.71 -0.32
C ARG A 260 18.65 2.80 -1.12
N ARG A 261 17.97 3.37 -2.11
CA ARG A 261 16.99 2.68 -2.97
C ARG A 261 17.56 2.24 -4.32
N VAL A 262 18.75 2.76 -4.66
CA VAL A 262 19.53 2.38 -5.83
C VAL A 262 20.98 2.28 -5.40
N VAL A 263 21.59 1.12 -5.58
CA VAL A 263 23.01 0.86 -5.31
C VAL A 263 23.52 -0.03 -6.44
N GLU A 264 24.61 0.35 -7.06
CA GLU A 264 25.17 -0.33 -8.23
C GLU A 264 24.11 -0.54 -9.33
N ARG A 265 23.82 -1.79 -9.63
CA ARG A 265 22.81 -2.20 -10.63
C ARG A 265 21.58 -2.83 -9.99
N CYS A 266 21.29 -2.43 -8.77
CA CYS A 266 20.11 -2.87 -8.02
C CYS A 266 19.21 -1.69 -7.72
N MET A 267 17.91 -1.84 -7.95
CA MET A 267 16.88 -0.84 -7.67
C MET A 267 15.82 -1.45 -6.76
N LEU A 268 15.35 -0.71 -5.76
CA LEU A 268 14.25 -1.14 -4.89
C LEU A 268 12.95 -0.46 -5.29
N VAL A 269 11.85 -1.21 -5.22
CA VAL A 269 10.50 -0.75 -5.55
C VAL A 269 9.48 -1.24 -4.49
N GLY A 270 8.32 -0.60 -4.43
CA GLY A 270 7.27 -0.98 -3.48
C GLY A 270 7.72 -0.94 -2.02
N ASP A 271 7.26 -1.89 -1.22
CA ASP A 271 7.60 -1.97 0.21
C ASP A 271 9.11 -2.22 0.43
N ALA A 272 9.80 -2.86 -0.50
CA ALA A 272 11.25 -3.03 -0.42
C ALA A 272 11.99 -1.69 -0.47
N ALA A 273 11.42 -0.69 -1.17
CA ALA A 273 11.90 0.68 -1.17
C ALA A 273 11.33 1.53 -0.02
N GLY A 274 10.34 1.04 0.71
CA GLY A 274 9.63 1.78 1.75
C GLY A 274 8.50 2.68 1.22
N TYR A 275 7.91 2.36 0.08
CA TYR A 275 6.90 3.20 -0.56
C TYR A 275 5.47 2.86 -0.11
N VAL A 276 5.21 3.09 1.17
CA VAL A 276 3.87 3.07 1.79
C VAL A 276 3.63 4.44 2.44
N THR A 277 2.43 4.97 2.30
CA THR A 277 2.08 6.27 2.89
C THR A 277 1.72 6.12 4.37
N LYS A 278 2.23 7.01 5.20
CA LYS A 278 2.07 6.93 6.67
C LYS A 278 0.63 6.96 7.14
N SER A 279 -0.13 7.99 6.76
CA SER A 279 -1.45 8.24 7.33
C SER A 279 -2.54 7.33 6.79
N SER A 280 -2.38 6.81 5.56
CA SER A 280 -3.38 5.96 4.90
C SER A 280 -2.96 4.50 4.77
N GLY A 281 -1.70 4.15 5.01
CA GLY A 281 -1.18 2.80 4.83
C GLY A 281 -1.24 2.30 3.38
N GLU A 282 -1.41 3.22 2.43
CA GLU A 282 -1.56 2.86 1.03
C GLU A 282 -0.21 2.46 0.44
N GLY A 283 -0.14 1.24 -0.07
CA GLY A 283 1.05 0.68 -0.69
C GLY A 283 0.82 0.07 -2.07
N ILE A 284 -0.40 -0.39 -2.42
CA ILE A 284 -0.65 -1.15 -3.66
C ILE A 284 -0.37 -0.30 -4.90
N TYR A 285 -0.98 0.89 -4.98
CA TYR A 285 -0.75 1.81 -6.09
C TYR A 285 0.72 2.22 -6.20
N PHE A 286 1.31 2.66 -5.10
CA PHE A 286 2.71 3.11 -5.08
C PHE A 286 3.68 1.97 -5.39
N ALA A 287 3.36 0.74 -5.00
CA ALA A 287 4.14 -0.43 -5.38
C ALA A 287 4.14 -0.63 -6.90
N ALA A 288 2.96 -0.71 -7.52
CA ALA A 288 2.83 -0.88 -8.96
C ALA A 288 3.48 0.29 -9.74
N LYS A 289 3.23 1.53 -9.28
CA LYS A 289 3.79 2.73 -9.90
C LYS A 289 5.31 2.80 -9.83
N SER A 290 5.89 2.49 -8.67
CA SER A 290 7.35 2.48 -8.51
C SER A 290 8.01 1.39 -9.37
N GLY A 291 7.39 0.21 -9.45
CA GLY A 291 7.86 -0.86 -10.32
C GLY A 291 7.88 -0.46 -11.79
N ARG A 292 6.76 0.15 -12.27
CA ARG A 292 6.67 0.67 -13.64
C ARG A 292 7.70 1.76 -13.90
N MET A 293 7.81 2.77 -13.04
CA MET A 293 8.77 3.87 -13.20
C MET A 293 10.22 3.40 -13.24
N ALA A 294 10.59 2.43 -12.39
CA ALA A 294 11.92 1.84 -12.42
C ALA A 294 12.21 1.12 -13.74
N ALA A 295 11.24 0.33 -14.22
CA ALA A 295 11.36 -0.42 -15.46
C ALA A 295 11.39 0.50 -16.69
N GLU A 296 10.55 1.54 -16.75
CA GLU A 296 10.54 2.55 -17.81
C GLU A 296 11.91 3.23 -17.94
N LEU A 297 12.52 3.61 -16.81
CA LEU A 297 13.87 4.17 -16.84
C LEU A 297 14.92 3.17 -17.36
N VAL A 298 14.82 1.89 -16.97
CA VAL A 298 15.72 0.85 -17.50
C VAL A 298 15.57 0.72 -19.01
N VAL A 299 14.34 0.72 -19.52
CA VAL A 299 14.06 0.68 -20.97
C VAL A 299 14.67 1.89 -21.68
N GLU A 300 14.41 3.11 -21.19
CA GLU A 300 14.96 4.35 -21.75
C GLU A 300 16.51 4.32 -21.82
N LEU A 301 17.15 3.84 -20.75
CA LEU A 301 18.62 3.82 -20.68
C LEU A 301 19.22 2.69 -21.52
N ALA A 302 18.51 1.57 -21.72
CA ALA A 302 18.98 0.45 -22.52
C ALA A 302 19.07 0.78 -24.03
N ASP A 303 18.28 1.73 -24.51
CA ASP A 303 18.34 2.22 -25.89
C ASP A 303 19.72 2.83 -26.23
N GLY A 304 20.46 3.33 -25.23
CA GLY A 304 21.82 3.81 -25.37
C GLY A 304 22.90 2.73 -25.61
N GLY A 305 22.50 1.46 -25.73
CA GLY A 305 23.38 0.35 -26.10
C GLY A 305 24.33 -0.15 -24.99
N LYS A 306 24.19 0.34 -23.75
CA LYS A 306 25.03 -0.03 -22.62
C LYS A 306 24.19 -0.41 -21.39
N ILE A 307 24.76 -1.23 -20.51
CA ILE A 307 24.16 -1.50 -19.21
C ILE A 307 24.19 -0.22 -18.38
N PRO A 308 23.03 0.24 -17.83
CA PRO A 308 22.98 1.48 -17.06
C PRO A 308 23.89 1.47 -15.84
N THR A 309 24.48 2.61 -15.54
CA THR A 309 25.28 2.85 -14.35
C THR A 309 24.41 3.25 -13.17
N GLU A 310 24.93 3.13 -11.94
CA GLU A 310 24.24 3.58 -10.72
C GLU A 310 23.80 5.05 -10.82
N ALA A 311 24.68 5.92 -11.33
CA ALA A 311 24.39 7.35 -11.47
C ALA A 311 23.16 7.61 -12.36
N GLN A 312 23.06 6.86 -13.45
CA GLN A 312 21.90 6.93 -14.36
C GLN A 312 20.64 6.35 -13.70
N LEU A 313 20.75 5.21 -13.00
CA LEU A 313 19.62 4.57 -12.34
C LEU A 313 19.07 5.42 -11.15
N LYS A 314 19.90 6.27 -10.52
CA LYS A 314 19.46 7.22 -9.49
C LYS A 314 18.45 8.27 -10.00
N GLU A 315 18.30 8.42 -11.33
CA GLU A 315 17.24 9.24 -11.92
C GLU A 315 15.84 8.75 -11.54
N TYR A 316 15.66 7.44 -11.33
CA TYR A 316 14.43 6.87 -10.78
C TYR A 316 14.04 7.53 -9.44
N ILE A 317 15.01 7.70 -8.52
CA ILE A 317 14.74 8.33 -7.22
C ILE A 317 14.31 9.78 -7.41
N ARG A 318 14.96 10.54 -8.31
CA ARG A 318 14.59 11.94 -8.59
C ARG A 318 13.19 12.05 -9.17
N ARG A 319 12.82 11.18 -10.13
CA ARG A 319 11.47 11.11 -10.71
C ARG A 319 10.43 10.78 -9.66
N TRP A 320 10.71 9.81 -8.80
CA TRP A 320 9.83 9.44 -7.69
C TRP A 320 9.63 10.60 -6.72
N ASP A 321 10.71 11.18 -6.22
CA ASP A 321 10.66 12.25 -5.23
C ASP A 321 9.98 13.52 -5.80
N LYS A 322 10.17 13.81 -7.09
CA LYS A 322 9.46 14.89 -7.81
C LYS A 322 7.95 14.63 -7.87
N SER A 323 7.54 13.40 -8.14
CA SER A 323 6.13 13.05 -8.31
C SER A 323 5.39 12.90 -6.99
N TYR A 324 6.02 12.32 -5.97
CA TYR A 324 5.34 11.89 -4.75
C TYR A 324 5.99 12.38 -3.45
N GLY A 325 7.17 12.96 -3.48
CA GLY A 325 7.87 13.40 -2.28
C GLY A 325 7.07 14.40 -1.43
N LEU A 326 6.35 15.32 -2.07
CA LEU A 326 5.46 16.25 -1.36
C LEU A 326 4.28 15.51 -0.72
N THR A 327 3.65 14.57 -1.43
CA THR A 327 2.55 13.75 -0.90
C THR A 327 2.95 13.02 0.37
N TYR A 328 4.13 12.36 0.36
CA TYR A 328 4.64 11.65 1.54
C TYR A 328 4.88 12.59 2.72
N LYS A 329 5.45 13.79 2.48
CA LYS A 329 5.66 14.81 3.53
C LYS A 329 4.35 15.31 4.13
N VAL A 330 3.38 15.64 3.29
CA VAL A 330 2.06 16.12 3.73
C VAL A 330 1.35 15.05 4.56
N LEU A 331 1.30 13.82 4.08
CA LEU A 331 0.66 12.72 4.79
C LEU A 331 1.35 12.41 6.13
N ALA A 332 2.67 12.54 6.21
CA ALA A 332 3.41 12.39 7.48
C ALA A 332 3.06 13.51 8.47
N ILE A 333 2.90 14.75 8.02
CA ILE A 333 2.46 15.87 8.86
C ILE A 333 1.03 15.63 9.36
N LEU A 334 0.12 15.23 8.47
CA LEU A 334 -1.28 14.94 8.84
C LEU A 334 -1.38 13.84 9.89
N GLN A 335 -0.60 12.77 9.79
CA GLN A 335 -0.53 11.73 10.81
C GLN A 335 -0.08 12.29 12.17
N ASN A 336 0.98 13.09 12.19
CA ASN A 336 1.50 13.68 13.41
C ASN A 336 0.52 14.67 14.08
N VAL A 337 -0.32 15.34 13.28
CA VAL A 337 -1.30 16.30 13.79
C VAL A 337 -2.58 15.58 14.26
N PHE A 338 -3.15 14.72 13.42
CA PHE A 338 -4.49 14.18 13.65
C PHE A 338 -4.51 12.88 14.44
N TYR A 339 -3.43 12.09 14.44
CA TYR A 339 -3.41 10.82 15.18
C TYR A 339 -2.71 10.91 16.54
N LYS A 340 -2.36 12.12 16.99
CA LYS A 340 -1.61 12.33 18.23
C LYS A 340 -2.43 12.03 19.50
N SER A 341 -3.71 12.32 19.50
CA SER A 341 -4.62 12.14 20.65
C SER A 341 -6.04 11.86 20.20
N ASP A 342 -6.88 11.33 21.07
CA ASP A 342 -8.30 11.12 20.75
C ASP A 342 -9.03 12.43 20.49
N ALA A 343 -8.67 13.51 21.17
CA ALA A 343 -9.18 14.85 20.86
C ALA A 343 -8.84 15.31 19.42
N SER A 344 -7.62 15.04 18.96
CA SER A 344 -7.21 15.36 17.58
C SER A 344 -7.92 14.46 16.56
N ARG A 345 -8.13 13.18 16.88
CA ARG A 345 -8.89 12.25 16.02
C ARG A 345 -10.35 12.63 15.92
N GLU A 346 -10.96 13.05 17.06
CA GLU A 346 -12.32 13.57 17.08
C GLU A 346 -12.46 14.78 16.17
N ALA A 347 -11.55 15.76 16.31
CA ALA A 347 -11.52 16.95 15.46
C ALA A 347 -11.34 16.59 13.96
N PHE A 348 -10.52 15.58 13.65
CA PHE A 348 -10.33 15.13 12.27
C PHE A 348 -11.63 14.54 11.69
N VAL A 349 -12.33 13.69 12.42
CA VAL A 349 -13.61 13.12 11.97
C VAL A 349 -14.66 14.21 11.84
N GLU A 350 -14.76 15.16 12.79
CA GLU A 350 -15.64 16.33 12.69
C GLU A 350 -15.38 17.15 11.40
N MET A 351 -14.10 17.38 11.07
CA MET A 351 -13.73 18.06 9.84
C MET A 351 -14.16 17.32 8.58
N CYS A 352 -14.13 16.00 8.60
CA CYS A 352 -14.57 15.15 7.49
C CYS A 352 -16.09 15.26 7.23
N ALA A 353 -16.88 15.90 8.10
CA ALA A 353 -18.26 16.26 7.81
C ALA A 353 -18.38 17.43 6.81
N ASP A 354 -17.31 18.21 6.59
CA ASP A 354 -17.32 19.30 5.61
C ASP A 354 -17.10 18.75 4.18
N TYR A 355 -17.99 19.11 3.26
CA TYR A 355 -17.94 18.68 1.87
C TYR A 355 -16.60 18.98 1.17
N HIS A 356 -16.00 20.15 1.41
CA HIS A 356 -14.73 20.52 0.78
C HIS A 356 -13.56 19.69 1.32
N VAL A 357 -13.59 19.37 2.61
CA VAL A 357 -12.59 18.49 3.23
C VAL A 357 -12.73 17.07 2.66
N GLN A 358 -13.95 16.55 2.57
CA GLN A 358 -14.23 15.26 1.95
C GLN A 358 -13.69 15.22 0.53
N LYS A 359 -14.10 16.18 -0.29
CA LYS A 359 -13.70 16.25 -1.69
C LYS A 359 -12.18 16.32 -1.85
N LEU A 360 -11.50 17.20 -1.12
CA LEU A 360 -10.05 17.33 -1.17
C LEU A 360 -9.34 16.01 -0.78
N THR A 361 -9.79 15.40 0.30
CA THR A 361 -9.19 14.16 0.82
C THR A 361 -9.38 13.00 -0.17
N PHE A 362 -10.62 12.82 -0.66
CA PHE A 362 -10.92 11.71 -1.54
C PHE A 362 -10.43 11.91 -2.97
N ASP A 363 -10.50 13.11 -3.54
CA ASP A 363 -9.90 13.40 -4.85
C ASP A 363 -8.38 13.15 -4.80
N SER A 364 -7.71 13.54 -3.72
CA SER A 364 -6.28 13.26 -3.53
C SER A 364 -5.99 11.76 -3.44
N TYR A 365 -6.84 10.99 -2.77
CA TYR A 365 -6.71 9.53 -2.70
C TYR A 365 -7.03 8.86 -4.04
N LEU A 366 -8.14 9.22 -4.69
CA LEU A 366 -8.64 8.56 -5.89
C LEU A 366 -7.76 8.83 -7.11
N TYR A 367 -7.18 10.03 -7.23
CA TYR A 367 -6.44 10.48 -8.41
C TYR A 367 -4.96 10.71 -8.17
N LYS A 368 -4.46 10.54 -6.94
CA LYS A 368 -3.05 10.73 -6.56
C LYS A 368 -2.49 12.10 -6.93
N THR A 369 -3.35 13.08 -7.03
CA THR A 369 -2.98 14.47 -7.28
C THR A 369 -3.08 15.26 -6.00
N VAL A 370 -2.07 16.06 -5.69
CA VAL A 370 -2.24 17.14 -4.71
C VAL A 370 -3.14 18.17 -5.40
N VAL A 371 -4.44 18.12 -5.09
CA VAL A 371 -5.40 19.05 -5.69
C VAL A 371 -5.04 20.46 -5.25
N PRO A 372 -4.70 21.40 -6.18
CA PRO A 372 -4.52 22.79 -5.82
C PRO A 372 -5.90 23.31 -5.39
N ALA A 373 -6.13 23.40 -4.09
CA ALA A 373 -7.36 23.99 -3.59
C ALA A 373 -7.33 25.50 -3.87
N ASN A 374 -8.49 26.05 -4.26
CA ASN A 374 -8.70 27.48 -4.32
C ASN A 374 -8.22 28.10 -2.98
N PRO A 375 -7.38 29.15 -2.99
CA PRO A 375 -6.85 29.77 -1.77
C PRO A 375 -7.92 30.10 -0.71
N LEU A 376 -9.11 30.52 -1.13
CA LEU A 376 -10.24 30.77 -0.23
C LEU A 376 -10.76 29.49 0.44
N ILE A 377 -10.78 28.37 -0.29
CA ILE A 377 -11.18 27.07 0.25
C ILE A 377 -10.10 26.58 1.23
N GLN A 378 -8.82 26.74 0.89
CA GLN A 378 -7.71 26.42 1.81
C GLN A 378 -7.78 27.22 3.11
N MET A 379 -8.05 28.52 3.03
CA MET A 379 -8.24 29.37 4.22
C MET A 379 -9.42 28.89 5.08
N LYS A 380 -10.56 28.54 4.46
CA LYS A 380 -11.72 28.00 5.19
C LYS A 380 -11.41 26.66 5.87
N ILE A 381 -10.75 25.75 5.17
CA ILE A 381 -10.33 24.47 5.72
C ILE A 381 -9.36 24.68 6.87
N THR A 382 -8.36 25.55 6.70
CA THR A 382 -7.38 25.87 7.76
C THR A 382 -8.06 26.47 9.00
N ALA A 383 -8.96 27.42 8.82
CA ALA A 383 -9.70 28.02 9.94
C ALA A 383 -10.59 27.01 10.67
N LYS A 384 -11.29 26.12 9.93
CA LYS A 384 -12.07 25.04 10.52
C LYS A 384 -11.18 24.02 11.25
N THR A 385 -10.03 23.66 10.66
CA THR A 385 -9.04 22.78 11.28
C THR A 385 -8.58 23.32 12.62
N ILE A 386 -8.18 24.60 12.65
CA ILE A 386 -7.74 25.26 13.88
C ILE A 386 -8.89 25.28 14.90
N GLY A 387 -10.12 25.65 14.47
CA GLY A 387 -11.29 25.67 15.33
C GLY A 387 -11.64 24.29 15.92
N SER A 388 -11.59 23.23 15.11
CA SER A 388 -11.85 21.86 15.59
C SER A 388 -10.75 21.37 16.54
N LEU A 389 -9.48 21.62 16.22
CA LEU A 389 -8.36 21.27 17.10
C LEU A 389 -8.42 22.01 18.45
N LEU A 390 -8.82 23.28 18.45
CA LEU A 390 -8.99 24.05 19.68
C LEU A 390 -10.15 23.49 20.53
N ARG A 391 -11.29 23.14 19.92
CA ARG A 391 -12.42 22.49 20.61
C ARG A 391 -12.04 21.13 21.14
N GLY A 392 -11.39 20.29 20.33
CA GLY A 392 -10.93 18.96 20.70
C GLY A 392 -9.95 19.00 21.88
N ASN A 393 -9.02 19.95 21.90
CA ASN A 393 -8.11 20.15 23.04
C ASN A 393 -8.81 20.65 24.30
N ALA A 394 -9.88 21.44 24.17
CA ALA A 394 -10.67 21.94 25.29
C ALA A 394 -11.55 20.84 25.92
N LEU A 395 -11.94 19.82 25.14
CA LEU A 395 -12.75 18.69 25.59
C LEU A 395 -11.90 17.51 26.09
N ALA A 396 -10.58 17.54 25.90
CA ALA A 396 -9.70 16.51 26.42
C ALA A 396 -9.68 16.58 27.94
N PRO A 397 -10.06 15.49 28.68
CA PRO A 397 -9.94 15.48 30.12
C PRO A 397 -8.46 15.67 30.49
N THR A 398 -8.16 16.69 31.27
CA THR A 398 -6.87 16.88 31.92
C THR A 398 -6.59 15.64 32.75
N ARG A 399 -5.80 14.70 32.22
CA ARG A 399 -5.27 13.61 33.06
C ARG A 399 -4.36 14.24 34.10
N ARG A 400 -4.85 14.25 35.35
CA ARG A 400 -4.01 14.39 36.53
C ARG A 400 -3.21 13.13 36.78
#